data_ae45941a77670ef829942584a2f91bdf
#
_entry.id   ae45941a77670ef829942584a2f91bdf
#
_cell.length_a   1.000
_cell.length_b   1.000
_cell.length_c   1.000
_cell.angle_alpha   90.00
_cell.angle_beta   90.00
_cell.angle_gamma   90.00
#
_symmetry.space_group_name_H-M   'P 1'
#
loop_
_entity.id
_entity.type
_entity.pdbx_description
1 polymer ?
#
loop_
_entity_poly.entity_id
_entity_poly.type
_entity_poly.pdbx_seq_one_letter_code
_entity_poly.pdbx_strand_id
1 'polypeptide(L)'
;MQTATEVKDTSRAFLIEWIIDVHRKFRLLPETLYVTVYIIDSFLSLKQIKKSQLHILGVTALLISTKYEEIYPPELKDLLTVSENKFTKAEVLQMEKDILLTLQFDLTAPSAYRFLERFRRVSSIVGHEEKVFFFAQYLQEISLLDASLLKYKASEIAAASLILAAKSLKKVNVWNKDMEKAT
;
A
#
# COMPACT_ATOMS: atom_id res chain seq x y z
N MET A 1 -29.62 12.52 -15.14
CA MET A 1 -28.94 11.75 -14.06
C MET A 1 -27.71 11.11 -14.68
N GLN A 2 -26.52 11.67 -14.45
CA GLN A 2 -25.27 11.02 -14.88
C GLN A 2 -24.99 9.90 -13.88
N THR A 3 -25.03 8.66 -14.35
CA THR A 3 -24.60 7.48 -13.61
C THR A 3 -23.17 7.72 -13.10
N ALA A 4 -22.97 7.66 -11.79
CA ALA A 4 -21.64 7.67 -11.19
C ALA A 4 -20.87 6.51 -11.84
N THR A 5 -19.82 6.84 -12.58
CA THR A 5 -18.99 5.83 -13.24
C THR A 5 -18.21 5.16 -12.12
N GLU A 6 -18.54 3.92 -11.85
CA GLU A 6 -17.86 3.08 -10.86
C GLU A 6 -16.35 3.08 -11.13
N VAL A 7 -15.54 3.25 -10.09
CA VAL A 7 -14.08 3.20 -10.22
C VAL A 7 -13.70 1.79 -10.66
N LYS A 8 -13.18 1.66 -11.87
CA LYS A 8 -12.73 0.37 -12.40
C LYS A 8 -11.41 -0.04 -11.77
N ASP A 9 -11.18 -1.34 -11.62
CA ASP A 9 -9.92 -1.91 -11.11
C ASP A 9 -8.69 -1.38 -11.85
N THR A 10 -8.79 -1.17 -13.15
CA THR A 10 -7.73 -0.56 -13.96
C THR A 10 -7.40 0.87 -13.53
N SER A 11 -8.42 1.67 -13.16
CA SER A 11 -8.18 3.05 -12.70
C SER A 11 -7.54 3.07 -11.31
N ARG A 12 -7.90 2.11 -10.44
CA ARG A 12 -7.24 1.89 -9.16
C ARG A 12 -5.78 1.49 -9.37
N ALA A 13 -5.48 0.53 -10.24
CA ALA A 13 -4.12 0.09 -10.54
C ALA A 13 -3.22 1.24 -11.00
N PHE A 14 -3.67 2.08 -11.94
CA PHE A 14 -2.93 3.27 -12.37
C PHE A 14 -2.68 4.27 -11.24
N LEU A 15 -3.66 4.46 -10.33
CA LEU A 15 -3.45 5.32 -9.16
C LEU A 15 -2.35 4.76 -8.26
N ILE A 16 -2.39 3.45 -7.96
CA ILE A 16 -1.41 2.81 -7.08
C ILE A 16 -0.03 2.82 -7.72
N GLU A 17 0.10 2.57 -9.03
CA GLU A 17 1.37 2.69 -9.75
C GLU A 17 1.97 4.08 -9.58
N TRP A 18 1.18 5.14 -9.78
CA TRP A 18 1.61 6.52 -9.53
C TRP A 18 2.03 6.75 -8.07
N ILE A 19 1.30 6.20 -7.10
CA ILE A 19 1.66 6.29 -5.68
C ILE A 19 3.01 5.60 -5.39
N ILE A 20 3.26 4.43 -5.97
CA ILE A 20 4.55 3.74 -5.86
C ILE A 20 5.69 4.62 -6.35
N ASP A 21 5.52 5.29 -7.49
CA ASP A 21 6.54 6.20 -8.02
C ASP A 21 6.77 7.41 -7.12
N VAL A 22 5.71 8.01 -6.60
CA VAL A 22 5.80 9.13 -5.64
C VAL A 22 6.45 8.68 -4.32
N HIS A 23 6.06 7.52 -3.81
CA HIS A 23 6.64 6.91 -2.61
C HIS A 23 8.17 6.73 -2.76
N ARG A 24 8.63 6.21 -3.90
CA ARG A 24 10.05 6.06 -4.21
C ARG A 24 10.76 7.41 -4.34
N LYS A 25 10.13 8.38 -4.99
CA LYS A 25 10.69 9.72 -5.18
C LYS A 25 10.95 10.42 -3.86
N PHE A 26 10.05 10.30 -2.89
CA PHE A 26 10.21 10.88 -1.55
C PHE A 26 10.98 9.98 -0.58
N ARG A 27 11.36 8.76 -0.98
CA ARG A 27 12.07 7.77 -0.15
C ARG A 27 11.33 7.50 1.16
N LEU A 28 10.02 7.33 1.07
CA LEU A 28 9.17 7.06 2.21
C LEU A 28 9.40 5.65 2.76
N LEU A 29 9.00 5.44 4.01
CA LEU A 29 9.05 4.12 4.65
C LEU A 29 8.15 3.12 3.89
N PRO A 30 8.56 1.86 3.76
CA PRO A 30 7.74 0.85 3.08
C PRO A 30 6.32 0.79 3.64
N GLU A 31 6.14 0.88 4.95
CA GLU A 31 4.83 0.85 5.60
C GLU A 31 3.91 1.96 5.11
N THR A 32 4.43 3.17 4.86
CA THR A 32 3.67 4.30 4.34
C THR A 32 2.92 3.96 3.05
N LEU A 33 3.54 3.17 2.15
CA LEU A 33 2.88 2.71 0.92
C LEU A 33 1.65 1.85 1.23
N TYR A 34 1.80 0.86 2.11
CA TYR A 34 0.71 -0.07 2.45
C TYR A 34 -0.43 0.64 3.18
N VAL A 35 -0.12 1.57 4.10
CA VAL A 35 -1.13 2.40 4.78
C VAL A 35 -1.86 3.28 3.75
N THR A 36 -1.14 3.86 2.78
CA THR A 36 -1.77 4.67 1.71
C THR A 36 -2.79 3.84 0.92
N VAL A 37 -2.40 2.63 0.48
CA VAL A 37 -3.29 1.75 -0.29
C VAL A 37 -4.47 1.28 0.57
N TYR A 38 -4.24 0.95 1.84
CA TYR A 38 -5.30 0.60 2.78
C TYR A 38 -6.34 1.71 2.93
N ILE A 39 -5.90 2.96 3.09
CA ILE A 39 -6.80 4.12 3.19
C ILE A 39 -7.65 4.25 1.92
N ILE A 40 -7.03 4.13 0.74
CA ILE A 40 -7.73 4.22 -0.55
C ILE A 40 -8.78 3.13 -0.66
N ASP A 41 -8.41 1.87 -0.45
CA ASP A 41 -9.30 0.73 -0.62
C ASP A 41 -10.45 0.75 0.40
N SER A 42 -10.15 1.08 1.67
CA SER A 42 -11.15 1.22 2.72
C SER A 42 -12.13 2.34 2.41
N PHE A 43 -11.66 3.50 1.95
CA PHE A 43 -12.53 4.61 1.57
C PHE A 43 -13.41 4.24 0.38
N LEU A 44 -12.86 3.62 -0.66
CA LEU A 44 -13.61 3.18 -1.85
C LEU A 44 -14.65 2.09 -1.53
N SER A 45 -14.40 1.27 -0.51
CA SER A 45 -15.37 0.26 -0.06
C SER A 45 -16.60 0.86 0.64
N LEU A 46 -16.45 2.03 1.26
CA LEU A 46 -17.48 2.70 2.03
C LEU A 46 -18.17 3.83 1.26
N LYS A 47 -17.50 4.42 0.29
CA LYS A 47 -17.97 5.61 -0.41
C LYS A 47 -17.69 5.55 -1.91
N GLN A 48 -18.75 5.69 -2.71
CA GLN A 48 -18.60 5.83 -4.16
C GLN A 48 -18.13 7.24 -4.53
N ILE A 49 -17.14 7.33 -5.39
CA ILE A 49 -16.62 8.60 -5.93
C ILE A 49 -16.59 8.59 -7.45
N LYS A 50 -16.53 9.77 -8.04
CA LYS A 50 -16.31 9.91 -9.48
C LYS A 50 -14.85 9.59 -9.82
N LYS A 51 -14.61 9.05 -11.03
CA LYS A 51 -13.25 8.80 -11.54
C LYS A 51 -12.36 10.04 -11.46
N SER A 52 -12.90 11.26 -11.68
CA SER A 52 -12.17 12.52 -11.55
C SER A 52 -11.66 12.82 -10.15
N GLN A 53 -12.25 12.22 -9.11
CA GLN A 53 -11.86 12.39 -7.71
C GLN A 53 -10.83 11.36 -7.25
N LEU A 54 -10.51 10.37 -8.08
CA LEU A 54 -9.62 9.28 -7.71
C LEU A 54 -8.19 9.78 -7.46
N HIS A 55 -7.70 10.72 -8.26
CA HIS A 55 -6.36 11.25 -8.10
C HIS A 55 -6.21 12.10 -6.83
N ILE A 56 -7.18 12.96 -6.50
CA ILE A 56 -7.15 13.72 -5.23
C ILE A 56 -7.27 12.78 -4.02
N LEU A 57 -8.05 11.70 -4.11
CA LEU A 57 -8.09 10.67 -3.09
C LEU A 57 -6.70 10.09 -2.85
N GLY A 58 -5.95 9.72 -3.91
CA GLY A 58 -4.60 9.18 -3.79
C GLY A 58 -3.60 10.15 -3.17
N VAL A 59 -3.57 11.40 -3.64
CA VAL A 59 -2.71 12.46 -3.06
C VAL A 59 -3.01 12.66 -1.58
N THR A 60 -4.29 12.67 -1.22
CA THR A 60 -4.72 12.90 0.16
C THR A 60 -4.47 11.69 1.06
N ALA A 61 -4.69 10.46 0.56
CA ALA A 61 -4.36 9.24 1.28
C ALA A 61 -2.85 9.17 1.58
N LEU A 62 -2.01 9.55 0.60
CA LEU A 62 -0.56 9.64 0.80
C LEU A 62 -0.20 10.72 1.84
N LEU A 63 -0.86 11.88 1.83
CA LEU A 63 -0.65 12.92 2.85
C LEU A 63 -0.99 12.39 4.26
N ILE A 64 -2.10 11.69 4.41
CA ILE A 64 -2.53 11.12 5.71
C ILE A 64 -1.52 10.07 6.17
N SER A 65 -1.15 9.13 5.30
CA SER A 65 -0.23 8.05 5.65
C SER A 65 1.18 8.55 5.99
N THR A 66 1.68 9.58 5.29
CA THR A 66 2.97 10.19 5.62
C THR A 66 2.93 10.89 6.98
N LYS A 67 1.86 11.61 7.32
CA LYS A 67 1.68 12.19 8.66
C LYS A 67 1.60 11.13 9.77
N TYR A 68 1.13 9.94 9.43
CA TYR A 68 0.95 8.85 10.38
C TYR A 68 2.23 8.05 10.62
N GLU A 69 3.00 7.73 9.57
CA GLU A 69 4.15 6.81 9.62
C GLU A 69 5.51 7.50 9.63
N GLU A 70 5.64 8.68 8.99
CA GLU A 70 6.95 9.31 8.78
C GLU A 70 7.34 10.22 9.95
N ILE A 71 8.62 10.19 10.35
CA ILE A 71 9.16 11.13 11.32
C ILE A 71 9.24 12.55 10.71
N TYR A 72 9.56 12.62 9.42
CA TYR A 72 9.65 13.87 8.66
C TYR A 72 8.77 13.76 7.40
N PRO A 73 7.46 13.95 7.52
CA PRO A 73 6.57 13.85 6.37
C PRO A 73 6.86 14.95 5.35
N PRO A 74 6.71 14.67 4.04
CA PRO A 74 6.78 15.71 3.02
C PRO A 74 5.70 16.76 3.26
N GLU A 75 6.00 18.00 2.91
CA GLU A 75 5.04 19.09 3.04
C GLU A 75 3.92 18.95 1.98
N LEU A 76 2.72 19.44 2.29
CA LEU A 76 1.61 19.44 1.36
C LEU A 76 1.97 20.08 0.00
N LYS A 77 2.80 21.15 -0.01
CA LYS A 77 3.25 21.80 -1.24
C LYS A 77 4.02 20.86 -2.16
N ASP A 78 4.81 19.95 -1.58
CA ASP A 78 5.61 18.98 -2.34
C ASP A 78 4.71 17.93 -3.00
N LEU A 79 3.67 17.47 -2.29
CA LEU A 79 2.67 16.55 -2.83
C LEU A 79 1.80 17.22 -3.92
N LEU A 80 1.47 18.50 -3.75
CA LEU A 80 0.79 19.26 -4.81
C LEU A 80 1.67 19.39 -6.05
N THR A 81 2.96 19.65 -5.89
CA THR A 81 3.91 19.75 -7.01
C THR A 81 4.00 18.46 -7.81
N VAL A 82 4.11 17.29 -7.15
CA VAL A 82 4.17 16.00 -7.87
C VAL A 82 2.85 15.61 -8.52
N SER A 83 1.73 16.18 -8.07
CA SER A 83 0.42 16.06 -8.72
C SER A 83 0.20 17.15 -9.81
N GLU A 84 1.28 17.83 -10.24
CA GLU A 84 1.23 18.90 -11.25
C GLU A 84 0.33 20.09 -10.86
N ASN A 85 0.20 20.35 -9.56
CA ASN A 85 -0.67 21.40 -8.99
C ASN A 85 -2.14 21.32 -9.49
N LYS A 86 -2.62 20.11 -9.76
CA LYS A 86 -4.01 19.87 -10.22
C LYS A 86 -5.06 20.22 -9.16
N PHE A 87 -4.64 20.33 -7.91
CA PHE A 87 -5.54 20.55 -6.78
C PHE A 87 -5.04 21.72 -5.93
N THR A 88 -5.99 22.43 -5.33
CA THR A 88 -5.71 23.46 -4.34
C THR A 88 -5.48 22.82 -2.95
N LYS A 89 -4.77 23.53 -2.09
CA LYS A 89 -4.62 23.14 -0.69
C LYS A 89 -5.99 22.92 0.00
N ALA A 90 -6.97 23.79 -0.28
CA ALA A 90 -8.30 23.68 0.30
C ALA A 90 -9.02 22.40 -0.11
N GLU A 91 -8.93 21.99 -1.38
CA GLU A 91 -9.54 20.74 -1.86
C GLU A 91 -8.90 19.52 -1.21
N VAL A 92 -7.58 19.48 -1.06
CA VAL A 92 -6.89 18.37 -0.39
C VAL A 92 -7.26 18.29 1.09
N LEU A 93 -7.30 19.42 1.80
CA LEU A 93 -7.71 19.44 3.22
C LEU A 93 -9.19 19.06 3.40
N GLN A 94 -10.06 19.43 2.45
CA GLN A 94 -11.46 18.98 2.48
C GLN A 94 -11.56 17.46 2.26
N MET A 95 -10.79 16.91 1.33
CA MET A 95 -10.73 15.47 1.08
C MET A 95 -10.12 14.72 2.29
N GLU A 96 -9.10 15.30 2.95
CA GLU A 96 -8.52 14.74 4.19
C GLU A 96 -9.58 14.58 5.27
N LYS A 97 -10.35 15.65 5.52
CA LYS A 97 -11.45 15.60 6.47
C LYS A 97 -12.48 14.53 6.10
N ASP A 98 -12.84 14.44 4.81
CA ASP A 98 -13.80 13.45 4.31
C ASP A 98 -13.31 12.01 4.51
N ILE A 99 -12.04 11.73 4.20
CA ILE A 99 -11.43 10.41 4.43
C ILE A 99 -11.44 10.06 5.92
N LEU A 100 -10.91 10.95 6.77
CA LEU A 100 -10.79 10.69 8.21
C LEU A 100 -12.16 10.44 8.87
N LEU A 101 -13.17 11.22 8.51
CA LEU A 101 -14.52 11.02 9.04
C LEU A 101 -15.18 9.74 8.50
N THR A 102 -14.98 9.42 7.22
CA THR A 102 -15.53 8.19 6.61
C THR A 102 -14.93 6.95 7.23
N LEU A 103 -13.61 6.95 7.48
CA LEU A 103 -12.90 5.85 8.12
C LEU A 103 -12.94 5.89 9.65
N GLN A 104 -13.62 6.88 10.25
CA GLN A 104 -13.69 7.06 11.72
C GLN A 104 -12.30 7.06 12.37
N PHE A 105 -11.29 7.60 11.69
CA PHE A 105 -9.87 7.60 12.10
C PHE A 105 -9.25 6.20 12.25
N ASP A 106 -9.90 5.15 11.74
CA ASP A 106 -9.30 3.82 11.68
C ASP A 106 -8.35 3.73 10.46
N LEU A 107 -7.08 4.05 10.71
CA LEU A 107 -6.02 4.11 9.70
C LEU A 107 -5.07 2.92 9.80
N THR A 108 -5.27 2.04 10.75
CA THR A 108 -4.36 0.95 11.07
C THR A 108 -4.88 -0.40 10.61
N ALA A 109 -4.10 -1.08 9.76
CA ALA A 109 -4.29 -2.49 9.48
C ALA A 109 -2.93 -3.19 9.43
N PRO A 110 -2.82 -4.45 9.86
CA PRO A 110 -1.59 -5.21 9.70
C PRO A 110 -1.26 -5.34 8.21
N SER A 111 -0.17 -4.71 7.78
CA SER A 111 0.25 -4.74 6.38
C SER A 111 0.95 -6.05 6.00
N ALA A 112 0.95 -6.40 4.72
CA ALA A 112 1.72 -7.53 4.22
C ALA A 112 3.23 -7.33 4.47
N TYR A 113 3.72 -6.10 4.46
CA TYR A 113 5.11 -5.79 4.77
C TYR A 113 5.48 -6.13 6.21
N ARG A 114 4.63 -5.81 7.20
CA ARG A 114 4.87 -6.15 8.62
C ARG A 114 4.89 -7.67 8.84
N PHE A 115 4.02 -8.40 8.17
CA PHE A 115 4.08 -9.86 8.18
C PHE A 115 5.35 -10.39 7.53
N LEU A 116 5.81 -9.80 6.41
CA LEU A 116 7.05 -10.19 5.76
C LEU A 116 8.27 -9.96 6.68
N GLU A 117 8.34 -8.83 7.38
CA GLU A 117 9.38 -8.59 8.39
C GLU A 117 9.38 -9.65 9.50
N ARG A 118 8.18 -10.03 9.98
CA ARG A 118 8.04 -11.10 10.96
C ARG A 118 8.53 -12.44 10.40
N PHE A 119 8.12 -12.79 9.19
CA PHE A 119 8.52 -14.05 8.54
C PHE A 119 10.02 -14.10 8.26
N ARG A 120 10.65 -12.98 7.93
CA ARG A 120 12.11 -12.89 7.82
C ARG A 120 12.82 -13.35 9.07
N ARG A 121 12.31 -12.96 10.26
CA ARG A 121 12.92 -13.31 11.55
C ARG A 121 12.75 -14.77 11.93
N VAL A 122 11.68 -15.43 11.50
CA VAL A 122 11.37 -16.84 11.85
C VAL A 122 11.70 -17.83 10.75
N SER A 123 12.03 -17.34 9.55
CA SER A 123 12.40 -18.20 8.43
C SER A 123 13.79 -18.80 8.61
N SER A 124 13.97 -20.02 8.08
CA SER A 124 15.25 -20.73 8.09
C SER A 124 16.15 -20.35 6.88
N ILE A 125 15.95 -19.17 6.27
CA ILE A 125 16.71 -18.75 5.09
C ILE A 125 18.08 -18.29 5.53
N VAL A 126 19.13 -19.10 5.25
CA VAL A 126 20.52 -18.77 5.58
C VAL A 126 21.30 -18.39 4.30
N GLY A 127 22.10 -17.33 4.38
CA GLY A 127 23.13 -17.01 3.40
C GLY A 127 22.72 -16.19 2.17
N HIS A 128 21.40 -15.93 1.96
CA HIS A 128 20.89 -15.01 0.93
C HIS A 128 19.59 -14.34 1.37
N GLU A 129 19.43 -14.11 2.66
CA GLU A 129 18.21 -13.57 3.26
C GLU A 129 17.77 -12.26 2.65
N GLU A 130 18.71 -11.36 2.40
CA GLU A 130 18.41 -10.04 1.83
C GLU A 130 17.80 -10.12 0.42
N LYS A 131 18.39 -10.95 -0.48
CA LYS A 131 17.88 -11.09 -1.85
C LYS A 131 16.48 -11.68 -1.89
N VAL A 132 16.21 -12.69 -1.06
CA VAL A 132 14.89 -13.30 -0.95
C VAL A 132 13.90 -12.30 -0.38
N PHE A 133 14.30 -11.57 0.66
CA PHE A 133 13.46 -10.57 1.29
C PHE A 133 13.12 -9.41 0.33
N PHE A 134 14.08 -8.81 -0.34
CA PHE A 134 13.83 -7.74 -1.31
C PHE A 134 12.99 -8.20 -2.48
N PHE A 135 13.19 -9.44 -2.95
CA PHE A 135 12.36 -9.97 -4.02
C PHE A 135 10.92 -10.25 -3.52
N ALA A 136 10.73 -10.74 -2.31
CA ALA A 136 9.42 -10.90 -1.70
C ALA A 136 8.72 -9.55 -1.53
N GLN A 137 9.43 -8.51 -1.09
CA GLN A 137 8.92 -7.15 -1.00
C GLN A 137 8.46 -6.62 -2.36
N TYR A 138 9.27 -6.81 -3.41
CA TYR A 138 8.91 -6.45 -4.78
C TYR A 138 7.62 -7.16 -5.24
N LEU A 139 7.48 -8.46 -4.95
CA LEU A 139 6.27 -9.21 -5.28
C LEU A 139 5.05 -8.67 -4.52
N GLN A 140 5.21 -8.24 -3.27
CA GLN A 140 4.16 -7.59 -2.51
C GLN A 140 3.76 -6.23 -3.12
N GLU A 141 4.72 -5.41 -3.54
CA GLU A 141 4.44 -4.13 -4.21
C GLU A 141 3.62 -4.36 -5.50
N ILE A 142 4.01 -5.35 -6.32
CA ILE A 142 3.23 -5.71 -7.51
C ILE A 142 1.82 -6.19 -7.14
N SER A 143 1.67 -6.95 -6.06
CA SER A 143 0.37 -7.46 -5.63
C SER A 143 -0.63 -6.35 -5.27
N LEU A 144 -0.15 -5.16 -4.87
CA LEU A 144 -1.01 -4.01 -4.60
C LEU A 144 -1.77 -3.52 -5.84
N LEU A 145 -1.26 -3.78 -7.04
CA LEU A 145 -1.90 -3.36 -8.30
C LEU A 145 -3.12 -4.21 -8.64
N ASP A 146 -3.20 -5.44 -8.15
CA ASP A 146 -4.26 -6.38 -8.49
C ASP A 146 -5.38 -6.39 -7.43
N ALA A 147 -6.52 -5.79 -7.77
CA ALA A 147 -7.70 -5.74 -6.91
C ALA A 147 -8.24 -7.14 -6.56
N SER A 148 -8.00 -8.16 -7.40
CA SER A 148 -8.45 -9.53 -7.13
C SER A 148 -7.78 -10.15 -5.90
N LEU A 149 -6.64 -9.59 -5.47
CA LEU A 149 -5.89 -10.05 -4.31
C LEU A 149 -6.39 -9.45 -2.98
N LEU A 150 -7.27 -8.45 -3.00
CA LEU A 150 -7.86 -7.85 -1.79
C LEU A 150 -8.66 -8.84 -0.94
N LYS A 151 -9.10 -9.95 -1.51
CA LYS A 151 -9.80 -11.03 -0.79
C LYS A 151 -8.91 -11.84 0.15
N TYR A 152 -7.59 -11.77 -0.01
CA TYR A 152 -6.64 -12.51 0.81
C TYR A 152 -6.15 -11.66 2.00
N LYS A 153 -5.84 -12.32 3.11
CA LYS A 153 -5.26 -11.67 4.27
C LYS A 153 -3.84 -11.19 3.98
N ALA A 154 -3.44 -10.12 4.63
CA ALA A 154 -2.08 -9.58 4.52
C ALA A 154 -1.00 -10.62 4.86
N SER A 155 -1.24 -11.50 5.83
CA SER A 155 -0.34 -12.62 6.17
C SER A 155 -0.21 -13.64 5.04
N GLU A 156 -1.30 -13.93 4.30
CA GLU A 156 -1.28 -14.86 3.18
C GLU A 156 -0.48 -14.29 2.01
N ILE A 157 -0.67 -13.00 1.69
CA ILE A 157 0.13 -12.30 0.66
C ILE A 157 1.62 -12.31 1.04
N ALA A 158 1.94 -12.04 2.31
CA ALA A 158 3.32 -12.07 2.79
C ALA A 158 3.95 -13.46 2.69
N ALA A 159 3.24 -14.50 3.11
CA ALA A 159 3.71 -15.87 3.04
C ALA A 159 3.92 -16.33 1.59
N ALA A 160 2.95 -16.06 0.71
CA ALA A 160 3.02 -16.41 -0.70
C ALA A 160 4.19 -15.70 -1.39
N SER A 161 4.39 -14.39 -1.13
CA SER A 161 5.49 -13.61 -1.69
C SER A 161 6.86 -14.15 -1.24
N LEU A 162 7.01 -14.50 0.05
CA LEU A 162 8.25 -15.07 0.57
C LEU A 162 8.56 -16.43 -0.05
N ILE A 163 7.57 -17.31 -0.11
CA ILE A 163 7.73 -18.66 -0.70
C ILE A 163 8.08 -18.56 -2.18
N LEU A 164 7.38 -17.69 -2.92
CA LEU A 164 7.63 -17.51 -4.35
C LEU A 164 9.02 -16.95 -4.61
N ALA A 165 9.43 -15.93 -3.84
CA ALA A 165 10.78 -15.35 -3.94
C ALA A 165 11.86 -16.39 -3.66
N ALA A 166 11.71 -17.18 -2.61
CA ALA A 166 12.66 -18.22 -2.25
C ALA A 166 12.76 -19.33 -3.32
N LYS A 167 11.62 -19.80 -3.82
CA LYS A 167 11.58 -20.81 -4.91
C LYS A 167 12.24 -20.29 -6.18
N SER A 168 11.97 -19.04 -6.57
CA SER A 168 12.57 -18.41 -7.76
C SER A 168 14.09 -18.30 -7.64
N LEU A 169 14.60 -18.09 -6.43
CA LEU A 169 16.03 -18.05 -6.13
C LEU A 169 16.61 -19.44 -5.79
N LYS A 170 15.88 -20.52 -6.11
CA LYS A 170 16.28 -21.91 -5.88
C LYS A 170 16.63 -22.23 -4.42
N LYS A 171 15.97 -21.55 -3.46
CA LYS A 171 16.08 -21.84 -2.04
C LYS A 171 14.98 -22.82 -1.64
N VAL A 172 15.38 -23.96 -1.10
CA VAL A 172 14.49 -25.06 -0.68
C VAL A 172 14.23 -24.94 0.81
N ASN A 173 13.04 -25.32 1.27
CA ASN A 173 12.62 -25.37 2.68
C ASN A 173 12.59 -24.01 3.42
N VAL A 174 11.88 -23.06 2.85
CA VAL A 174 11.64 -21.76 3.49
C VAL A 174 10.56 -21.83 4.56
N TRP A 175 9.62 -22.78 4.43
CA TRP A 175 8.48 -22.96 5.33
C TRP A 175 8.81 -23.98 6.41
N ASN A 176 8.86 -23.55 7.66
CA ASN A 176 9.10 -24.38 8.82
C ASN A 176 7.94 -24.30 9.82
N LYS A 177 8.00 -25.09 10.91
CA LYS A 177 6.96 -25.11 11.94
C LYS A 177 6.79 -23.76 12.66
N ASP A 178 7.82 -22.94 12.72
CA ASP A 178 7.73 -21.61 13.33
C ASP A 178 7.01 -20.63 12.41
N MET A 179 7.15 -20.79 11.10
CA MET A 179 6.37 -20.07 10.10
C MET A 179 4.88 -20.45 10.17
N GLU A 180 4.55 -21.73 10.34
CA GLU A 180 3.16 -22.18 10.52
C GLU A 180 2.49 -21.54 11.75
N LYS A 181 3.24 -21.36 12.85
CA LYS A 181 2.73 -20.71 14.06
C LYS A 181 2.63 -19.17 13.91
N ALA A 182 3.39 -18.59 12.99
CA ALA A 182 3.46 -17.15 12.78
C ALA A 182 2.43 -16.62 11.77
N THR A 183 1.78 -17.55 11.04
CA THR A 183 0.74 -17.26 10.04
C THR A 183 -0.64 -17.37 10.64
#